data_68797f537f37268b2f8ccc67bb0b3e49
#
_entry.id   68797f537f37268b2f8ccc67bb0b3e49
#
_cell.length_a   1.000
_cell.length_b   1.000
_cell.length_c   1.000
_cell.angle_alpha   90.00
_cell.angle_beta   90.00
_cell.angle_gamma   90.00
#
_symmetry.space_group_name_H-M   'P 1'
#
loop_
_entity.id
_entity.type
_entity.pdbx_description
1 polymer ?
#
loop_
_entity_poly.entity_id
_entity_poly.type
_entity_poly.pdbx_seq_one_letter_code
_entity_poly.pdbx_strand_id
1 'polypeptide(L)'
;MSIRKITDDLLFVGASDRRLALFESAYPVPEGVSYNAYLLRDEKNVLFDTVDRAVADTFLTATAEALDGADLDYVVVQHMEPDHCATLGAVLTRWQNAVVVCNKKTVTLLNQFFPGLDLTGRTRLVAEGEELCTGRHTFTFLMAPMVHWPEVMMTYDKTDGTLFSADAFGGFGALSGNLFADEADLGAGYMEEMRRYYTNIVGKYGVQVQAVLKKAAALDIRRICPLHGYIWRGEL
;
A
#
# COMPACT_ATOMS: atom_id res chain seq x y z
N MET A 1 0.67 11.90 13.32
CA MET A 1 0.05 12.50 12.12
C MET A 1 -1.43 12.18 12.23
N SER A 2 -2.31 13.13 12.12
CA SER A 2 -3.76 12.88 12.19
C SER A 2 -4.21 12.08 10.98
N ILE A 3 -5.19 11.20 11.16
CA ILE A 3 -5.92 10.52 10.10
C ILE A 3 -6.33 11.55 9.04
N ARG A 4 -6.17 11.22 7.78
CA ARG A 4 -6.51 12.11 6.68
C ARG A 4 -7.45 11.42 5.69
N LYS A 5 -8.53 12.12 5.35
CA LYS A 5 -9.49 11.63 4.36
C LYS A 5 -8.92 11.72 2.95
N ILE A 6 -9.09 10.63 2.20
CA ILE A 6 -8.87 10.56 0.75
C ILE A 6 -10.22 10.69 0.06
N THR A 7 -11.20 9.93 0.54
CA THR A 7 -12.63 10.06 0.24
C THR A 7 -13.42 10.13 1.54
N ASP A 8 -14.74 10.03 1.52
CA ASP A 8 -15.53 10.01 2.74
C ASP A 8 -15.32 8.74 3.58
N ASP A 9 -14.89 7.67 2.96
CA ASP A 9 -14.71 6.33 3.54
C ASP A 9 -13.32 5.75 3.40
N LEU A 10 -12.47 6.27 2.50
CA LEU A 10 -11.07 5.90 2.38
C LEU A 10 -10.19 6.88 3.14
N LEU A 11 -9.40 6.36 4.08
CA LEU A 11 -8.55 7.12 4.99
C LEU A 11 -7.07 6.74 4.80
N PHE A 12 -6.19 7.73 4.82
CA PHE A 12 -4.75 7.52 4.96
C PHE A 12 -4.42 7.29 6.43
N VAL A 13 -3.79 6.15 6.72
CA VAL A 13 -3.34 5.76 8.06
C VAL A 13 -1.85 5.48 8.14
N GLY A 14 -1.13 5.69 7.05
CA GLY A 14 0.32 5.56 6.96
C GLY A 14 1.09 6.61 7.76
N ALA A 15 2.41 6.54 7.71
CA ALA A 15 3.30 7.48 8.40
C ALA A 15 4.58 7.75 7.60
N SER A 16 5.25 8.85 7.93
CA SER A 16 6.54 9.22 7.33
C SER A 16 7.68 9.04 8.33
N ASP A 17 8.82 8.51 7.88
CA ASP A 17 10.07 8.51 8.64
C ASP A 17 11.08 9.50 8.02
N ARG A 18 11.47 10.51 8.81
CA ARG A 18 12.47 11.51 8.43
C ARG A 18 13.84 11.23 9.05
N ARG A 19 13.98 10.12 9.78
CA ARG A 19 15.21 9.71 10.46
C ARG A 19 16.01 8.70 9.65
N LEU A 20 15.36 8.05 8.68
CA LEU A 20 15.99 7.06 7.83
C LEU A 20 17.04 7.75 6.94
N ALA A 21 18.29 7.32 7.05
CA ALA A 21 19.38 7.84 6.23
C ALA A 21 19.48 7.13 4.87
N LEU A 22 19.26 5.81 4.87
CA LEU A 22 19.40 4.97 3.69
C LEU A 22 18.18 4.04 3.54
N PHE A 23 17.43 4.19 2.46
CA PHE A 23 16.37 3.26 2.06
C PHE A 23 17.01 1.97 1.53
N GLU A 24 16.48 0.80 1.92
CA GLU A 24 17.08 -0.54 1.62
C GLU A 24 18.57 -0.65 1.96
N SER A 25 19.08 0.14 2.92
CA SER A 25 20.50 0.24 3.26
C SER A 25 21.41 0.67 2.11
N ALA A 26 20.88 1.18 1.02
CA ALA A 26 21.58 1.51 -0.20
C ALA A 26 21.33 2.93 -0.71
N TYR A 27 20.10 3.42 -0.65
CA TYR A 27 19.71 4.66 -1.31
C TYR A 27 19.57 5.80 -0.29
N PRO A 28 20.39 6.87 -0.35
CA PRO A 28 20.24 8.02 0.53
C PRO A 28 18.86 8.67 0.38
N VAL A 29 18.19 8.93 1.50
CA VAL A 29 16.88 9.60 1.53
C VAL A 29 16.90 10.79 2.49
N PRO A 30 17.56 11.89 2.09
CA PRO A 30 17.75 13.07 2.95
C PRO A 30 16.41 13.71 3.36
N GLU A 31 15.39 13.60 2.51
CA GLU A 31 14.03 14.09 2.79
C GLU A 31 13.14 13.02 3.47
N GLY A 32 13.73 11.89 3.88
CA GLY A 32 13.03 10.78 4.49
C GLY A 32 12.22 9.97 3.48
N VAL A 33 11.25 9.22 3.99
CA VAL A 33 10.37 8.36 3.21
C VAL A 33 8.96 8.34 3.83
N SER A 34 7.93 8.18 3.03
CA SER A 34 6.59 7.86 3.50
C SER A 34 6.31 6.38 3.33
N TYR A 35 5.69 5.76 4.34
CA TYR A 35 5.12 4.43 4.28
C TYR A 35 3.62 4.58 4.29
N ASN A 36 3.00 4.38 3.14
CA ASN A 36 1.58 4.63 2.96
C ASN A 36 0.80 3.35 3.26
N ALA A 37 -0.25 3.49 4.05
CA ALA A 37 -1.24 2.47 4.29
C ALA A 37 -2.62 3.12 4.28
N TYR A 38 -3.64 2.38 3.88
CA TYR A 38 -4.97 2.93 3.65
C TYR A 38 -6.02 2.09 4.34
N LEU A 39 -6.98 2.74 4.98
CA LEU A 39 -8.13 2.09 5.60
C LEU A 39 -9.42 2.49 4.88
N LEU A 40 -10.12 1.52 4.34
CA LEU A 40 -11.48 1.71 3.86
C LEU A 40 -12.46 1.33 4.96
N ARG A 41 -13.42 2.22 5.20
CA ARG A 41 -14.60 1.98 6.06
C ARG A 41 -15.80 1.65 5.19
N ASP A 42 -16.25 0.40 5.26
CA ASP A 42 -17.42 -0.11 4.54
C ASP A 42 -18.18 -1.08 5.46
N GLU A 43 -19.12 -1.86 4.96
CA GLU A 43 -19.76 -2.94 5.76
C GLU A 43 -18.70 -3.93 6.27
N LYS A 44 -17.63 -4.14 5.49
CA LYS A 44 -16.41 -4.82 5.88
C LYS A 44 -15.22 -3.86 5.78
N ASN A 45 -14.58 -3.58 6.91
CA ASN A 45 -13.43 -2.67 6.96
C ASN A 45 -12.18 -3.34 6.39
N VAL A 46 -11.47 -2.63 5.52
CA VAL A 46 -10.30 -3.14 4.80
C VAL A 46 -9.08 -2.27 5.03
N LEU A 47 -8.00 -2.85 5.50
CA LEU A 47 -6.68 -2.23 5.54
C LEU A 47 -5.86 -2.69 4.32
N PHE A 48 -5.28 -1.74 3.58
CA PHE A 48 -4.37 -1.99 2.46
C PHE A 48 -2.95 -1.76 2.92
N ASP A 49 -2.18 -2.84 2.99
CA ASP A 49 -0.82 -2.97 3.48
C ASP A 49 -0.61 -2.43 4.91
N THR A 50 0.61 -2.53 5.38
CA THR A 50 1.04 -1.99 6.65
C THR A 50 2.27 -1.10 6.45
N VAL A 51 3.09 -0.91 7.48
CA VAL A 51 4.23 0.03 7.43
C VAL A 51 5.48 -0.58 8.05
N ASP A 52 6.61 0.11 7.88
CA ASP A 52 7.86 -0.19 8.55
C ASP A 52 7.72 -0.14 10.07
N ARG A 53 8.53 -0.96 10.74
CA ARG A 53 8.54 -1.04 12.20
C ARG A 53 8.90 0.29 12.89
N ALA A 54 9.69 1.12 12.24
CA ALA A 54 10.12 2.41 12.78
C ALA A 54 8.97 3.39 13.03
N VAL A 55 7.84 3.21 12.34
CA VAL A 55 6.64 4.06 12.46
C VAL A 55 5.40 3.28 12.94
N ALA A 56 5.59 2.07 13.45
CA ALA A 56 4.53 1.15 13.87
C ALA A 56 3.52 1.79 14.84
N ASP A 57 3.99 2.47 15.88
CA ASP A 57 3.11 3.05 16.91
C ASP A 57 2.18 4.12 16.34
N THR A 58 2.71 4.97 15.46
CA THR A 58 1.93 6.00 14.76
C THR A 58 0.86 5.38 13.89
N PHE A 59 1.23 4.38 13.10
CA PHE A 59 0.33 3.66 12.21
C PHE A 59 -0.78 2.90 12.97
N LEU A 60 -0.41 2.12 14.00
CA LEU A 60 -1.38 1.34 14.79
C LEU A 60 -2.36 2.24 15.52
N THR A 61 -1.91 3.39 16.01
CA THR A 61 -2.76 4.38 16.65
C THR A 61 -3.73 4.98 15.63
N ALA A 62 -3.22 5.44 14.48
CA ALA A 62 -4.05 6.01 13.41
C ALA A 62 -5.08 5.01 12.89
N THR A 63 -4.69 3.74 12.70
CA THR A 63 -5.61 2.67 12.26
C THR A 63 -6.74 2.44 13.28
N ALA A 64 -6.40 2.40 14.57
CA ALA A 64 -7.40 2.21 15.63
C ALA A 64 -8.36 3.40 15.75
N GLU A 65 -7.84 4.62 15.67
CA GLU A 65 -8.66 5.83 15.66
C GLU A 65 -9.57 5.88 14.42
N ALA A 66 -9.04 5.49 13.25
CA ALA A 66 -9.79 5.46 12.00
C ALA A 66 -10.91 4.41 12.01
N LEU A 67 -10.72 3.28 12.69
CA LEU A 67 -11.76 2.27 12.89
C LEU A 67 -12.85 2.71 13.87
N ASP A 68 -12.55 3.66 14.77
CA ASP A 68 -13.52 4.23 15.72
C ASP A 68 -14.29 3.15 16.50
N GLY A 69 -13.56 2.15 16.99
CA GLY A 69 -14.12 1.03 17.75
C GLY A 69 -14.71 -0.11 16.92
N ALA A 70 -14.78 0.03 15.59
CA ALA A 70 -15.16 -1.06 14.70
C ALA A 70 -14.05 -2.11 14.58
N ASP A 71 -14.41 -3.33 14.19
CA ASP A 71 -13.43 -4.40 13.93
C ASP A 71 -12.79 -4.22 12.54
N LEU A 72 -11.62 -4.83 12.34
CA LEU A 72 -10.96 -4.93 11.04
C LEU A 72 -11.31 -6.29 10.44
N ASP A 73 -11.93 -6.31 9.26
CA ASP A 73 -12.35 -7.55 8.61
C ASP A 73 -11.26 -8.12 7.68
N TYR A 74 -10.58 -7.25 6.92
CA TYR A 74 -9.58 -7.67 5.94
C TYR A 74 -8.31 -6.85 6.02
N VAL A 75 -7.18 -7.53 5.81
CA VAL A 75 -5.89 -6.90 5.51
C VAL A 75 -5.45 -7.37 4.13
N VAL A 76 -5.50 -6.50 3.14
CA VAL A 76 -4.99 -6.79 1.81
C VAL A 76 -3.47 -6.58 1.83
N VAL A 77 -2.71 -7.64 1.56
CA VAL A 77 -1.25 -7.59 1.49
C VAL A 77 -0.83 -7.64 0.03
N GLN A 78 -0.47 -6.47 -0.50
CA GLN A 78 -0.08 -6.32 -1.89
C GLN A 78 1.42 -6.57 -2.08
N HIS A 79 2.23 -6.25 -1.03
CA HIS A 79 3.68 -6.36 -1.08
C HIS A 79 4.26 -6.81 0.26
N MET A 80 5.29 -7.66 0.22
CA MET A 80 5.90 -8.29 1.39
C MET A 80 7.27 -7.72 1.75
N GLU A 81 7.68 -6.62 1.15
CA GLU A 81 8.88 -5.94 1.61
C GLU A 81 8.71 -5.46 3.07
N PRO A 82 9.77 -5.54 3.91
CA PRO A 82 9.65 -5.25 5.34
C PRO A 82 9.02 -3.90 5.67
N ASP A 83 9.23 -2.90 4.87
CA ASP A 83 8.68 -1.55 5.07
C ASP A 83 7.16 -1.45 4.80
N HIS A 84 6.55 -2.50 4.23
CA HIS A 84 5.10 -2.64 4.05
C HIS A 84 4.49 -3.79 4.85
N CYS A 85 5.31 -4.69 5.40
CA CYS A 85 4.78 -5.84 6.12
C CYS A 85 5.28 -5.99 7.57
N ALA A 86 6.29 -5.23 8.02
CA ALA A 86 6.90 -5.42 9.34
C ALA A 86 5.91 -5.28 10.51
N THR A 87 4.85 -4.50 10.36
CA THR A 87 3.80 -4.32 11.37
C THR A 87 2.61 -5.26 11.23
N LEU A 88 2.57 -6.10 10.20
CA LEU A 88 1.45 -7.02 9.92
C LEU A 88 1.15 -7.94 11.11
N GLY A 89 2.18 -8.51 11.75
CA GLY A 89 2.01 -9.35 12.94
C GLY A 89 1.31 -8.62 14.09
N ALA A 90 1.65 -7.34 14.32
CA ALA A 90 1.00 -6.52 15.35
C ALA A 90 -0.45 -6.20 14.99
N VAL A 91 -0.75 -5.91 13.74
CA VAL A 91 -2.12 -5.72 13.24
C VAL A 91 -2.96 -6.97 13.49
N LEU A 92 -2.47 -8.15 13.10
CA LEU A 92 -3.20 -9.42 13.24
C LEU A 92 -3.32 -9.92 14.68
N THR A 93 -2.44 -9.44 15.56
CA THR A 93 -2.55 -9.68 17.01
C THR A 93 -3.62 -8.78 17.62
N ARG A 94 -3.71 -7.55 17.19
CA ARG A 94 -4.68 -6.58 17.71
C ARG A 94 -6.10 -6.85 17.19
N TRP A 95 -6.25 -7.14 15.91
CA TRP A 95 -7.53 -7.47 15.25
C TRP A 95 -7.54 -8.94 14.87
N GLN A 96 -7.87 -9.79 15.84
CA GLN A 96 -7.75 -11.24 15.73
C GLN A 96 -8.73 -11.87 14.74
N ASN A 97 -9.79 -11.15 14.37
CA ASN A 97 -10.77 -11.60 13.38
C ASN A 97 -10.38 -11.23 11.95
N ALA A 98 -9.38 -10.37 11.76
CA ALA A 98 -8.95 -9.91 10.44
C ALA A 98 -8.43 -11.08 9.59
N VAL A 99 -8.90 -11.14 8.34
CA VAL A 99 -8.49 -12.11 7.33
C VAL A 99 -7.48 -11.49 6.40
N VAL A 100 -6.34 -12.13 6.20
CA VAL A 100 -5.31 -11.70 5.24
C VAL A 100 -5.77 -12.06 3.84
N VAL A 101 -5.92 -11.06 2.96
CA VAL A 101 -6.23 -11.22 1.54
C VAL A 101 -4.93 -11.06 0.75
N CYS A 102 -4.49 -12.11 0.10
CA CYS A 102 -3.20 -12.11 -0.59
C CYS A 102 -3.13 -13.20 -1.67
N ASN A 103 -2.09 -13.18 -2.48
CA ASN A 103 -1.87 -14.26 -3.45
C ASN A 103 -1.02 -15.41 -2.85
N LYS A 104 -0.92 -16.51 -3.61
CA LYS A 104 -0.22 -17.72 -3.15
C LYS A 104 1.27 -17.50 -2.85
N LYS A 105 1.96 -16.60 -3.57
CA LYS A 105 3.39 -16.33 -3.34
C LYS A 105 3.58 -15.53 -2.04
N THR A 106 2.67 -14.61 -1.74
CA THR A 106 2.65 -13.87 -0.48
C THR A 106 2.60 -14.81 0.72
N VAL A 107 1.81 -15.90 0.67
CA VAL A 107 1.76 -16.89 1.75
C VAL A 107 3.12 -17.53 2.01
N THR A 108 3.90 -17.79 0.95
CA THR A 108 5.25 -18.34 1.13
C THR A 108 6.14 -17.36 1.91
N LEU A 109 6.09 -16.07 1.58
CA LEU A 109 6.86 -15.03 2.28
C LEU A 109 6.34 -14.80 3.71
N LEU A 110 5.02 -14.83 3.92
CA LEU A 110 4.42 -14.75 5.26
C LEU A 110 4.97 -15.83 6.19
N ASN A 111 5.03 -17.08 5.73
CA ASN A 111 5.59 -18.19 6.50
C ASN A 111 7.08 -18.03 6.80
N GLN A 112 7.83 -17.37 5.92
CA GLN A 112 9.26 -17.11 6.11
C GLN A 112 9.52 -15.94 7.05
N PHE A 113 8.76 -14.85 6.92
CA PHE A 113 9.00 -13.62 7.68
C PHE A 113 8.34 -13.68 9.07
N PHE A 114 7.25 -14.43 9.20
CA PHE A 114 6.47 -14.57 10.43
C PHE A 114 6.27 -16.05 10.84
N PRO A 115 7.34 -16.80 11.12
CA PRO A 115 7.26 -18.26 11.33
C PRO A 115 6.41 -18.67 12.56
N GLY A 116 6.10 -17.71 13.46
CA GLY A 116 5.24 -17.95 14.62
C GLY A 116 3.79 -17.45 14.45
N LEU A 117 3.44 -16.91 13.28
CA LEU A 117 2.11 -16.35 13.05
C LEU A 117 1.18 -17.45 12.51
N ASP A 118 0.20 -17.86 13.31
CA ASP A 118 -0.83 -18.80 12.87
C ASP A 118 -1.93 -18.05 12.10
N LEU A 119 -2.01 -18.33 10.80
CA LEU A 119 -3.02 -17.81 9.88
C LEU A 119 -4.01 -18.88 9.42
N THR A 120 -4.10 -20.02 10.13
CA THR A 120 -5.06 -21.09 9.84
C THR A 120 -6.50 -20.55 9.88
N GLY A 121 -7.21 -20.66 8.76
CA GLY A 121 -8.57 -20.12 8.61
C GLY A 121 -8.66 -18.59 8.48
N ARG A 122 -7.53 -17.88 8.50
CA ARG A 122 -7.46 -16.42 8.43
C ARG A 122 -6.76 -15.93 7.14
N THR A 123 -6.77 -16.71 6.08
CA THR A 123 -6.17 -16.33 4.79
C THR A 123 -7.18 -16.57 3.67
N ARG A 124 -7.44 -15.53 2.88
CA ARG A 124 -8.18 -15.59 1.64
C ARG A 124 -7.20 -15.44 0.47
N LEU A 125 -7.02 -16.50 -0.29
CA LEU A 125 -6.22 -16.45 -1.51
C LEU A 125 -7.00 -15.78 -2.63
N VAL A 126 -6.31 -14.95 -3.40
CA VAL A 126 -6.85 -14.29 -4.60
C VAL A 126 -5.88 -14.45 -5.77
N ALA A 127 -6.44 -14.44 -6.98
CA ALA A 127 -5.73 -14.55 -8.24
C ALA A 127 -6.09 -13.38 -9.18
N GLU A 128 -5.48 -13.36 -10.36
CA GLU A 128 -5.74 -12.36 -11.40
C GLU A 128 -7.23 -12.26 -11.71
N GLY A 129 -7.80 -11.07 -11.60
CA GLY A 129 -9.18 -10.76 -11.93
C GLY A 129 -10.22 -11.24 -10.91
N GLU A 130 -9.81 -11.88 -9.80
CA GLU A 130 -10.76 -12.22 -8.73
C GLU A 130 -11.26 -10.97 -8.03
N GLU A 131 -12.45 -11.07 -7.44
CA GLU A 131 -13.12 -9.94 -6.80
C GLU A 131 -13.38 -10.19 -5.30
N LEU A 132 -13.35 -9.10 -4.55
CA LEU A 132 -13.77 -9.01 -3.15
C LEU A 132 -14.80 -7.89 -3.02
N CYS A 133 -16.03 -8.23 -2.65
CA CYS A 133 -17.05 -7.26 -2.26
C CYS A 133 -17.01 -7.07 -0.74
N THR A 134 -17.04 -5.81 -0.29
CA THR A 134 -16.99 -5.44 1.13
C THR A 134 -18.25 -4.74 1.61
N GLY A 135 -19.25 -4.64 0.74
CA GLY A 135 -20.51 -3.93 0.93
C GLY A 135 -20.76 -3.03 -0.27
N ARG A 136 -20.47 -1.75 -0.14
CA ARG A 136 -20.57 -0.78 -1.23
C ARG A 136 -19.42 -0.91 -2.23
N HIS A 137 -18.22 -1.27 -1.77
CA HIS A 137 -17.02 -1.37 -2.60
C HIS A 137 -16.80 -2.78 -3.14
N THR A 138 -16.29 -2.84 -4.37
CA THR A 138 -15.87 -4.09 -5.01
C THR A 138 -14.48 -3.93 -5.59
N PHE A 139 -13.57 -4.74 -5.10
CA PHE A 139 -12.16 -4.75 -5.49
C PHE A 139 -11.88 -5.86 -6.49
N THR A 140 -11.04 -5.57 -7.48
CA THR A 140 -10.45 -6.56 -8.40
C THR A 140 -8.95 -6.59 -8.19
N PHE A 141 -8.37 -7.81 -8.15
CA PHE A 141 -6.95 -8.00 -7.93
C PHE A 141 -6.21 -8.19 -9.25
N LEU A 142 -5.09 -7.48 -9.40
CA LEU A 142 -4.23 -7.46 -10.58
C LEU A 142 -2.84 -7.93 -10.19
N MET A 143 -2.42 -9.09 -10.70
CA MET A 143 -1.07 -9.58 -10.40
C MET A 143 -0.02 -8.73 -11.14
N ALA A 144 0.96 -8.25 -10.41
CA ALA A 144 2.05 -7.40 -10.88
C ALA A 144 3.43 -8.01 -10.56
N PRO A 145 3.69 -9.28 -10.92
CA PRO A 145 4.91 -9.97 -10.53
C PRO A 145 6.14 -9.24 -11.04
N MET A 146 7.16 -9.10 -10.17
CA MET A 146 8.40 -8.37 -10.41
C MET A 146 8.23 -6.85 -10.57
N VAL A 147 7.14 -6.30 -10.06
CA VAL A 147 6.97 -4.86 -9.95
C VAL A 147 6.80 -4.49 -8.46
N HIS A 148 7.86 -4.60 -7.56
CA HIS A 148 9.18 -5.08 -8.04
C HIS A 148 9.56 -6.47 -7.49
N TRP A 149 8.80 -7.07 -6.58
CA TRP A 149 9.00 -8.44 -6.08
C TRP A 149 8.05 -9.45 -6.75
N PRO A 150 8.34 -10.76 -6.63
CA PRO A 150 7.60 -11.79 -7.38
C PRO A 150 6.14 -11.97 -6.96
N GLU A 151 5.77 -11.55 -5.74
CA GLU A 151 4.44 -11.69 -5.17
C GLU A 151 3.57 -10.45 -5.37
N VAL A 152 4.12 -9.35 -5.84
CA VAL A 152 3.38 -8.08 -5.91
C VAL A 152 2.06 -8.22 -6.65
N MET A 153 1.01 -7.69 -6.07
CA MET A 153 -0.28 -7.48 -6.69
C MET A 153 -0.75 -6.05 -6.46
N MET A 154 -1.65 -5.58 -7.30
CA MET A 154 -2.37 -4.32 -7.15
C MET A 154 -3.84 -4.61 -6.89
N THR A 155 -4.53 -3.67 -6.27
CA THR A 155 -5.96 -3.77 -6.00
C THR A 155 -6.67 -2.59 -6.64
N TYR A 156 -7.66 -2.85 -7.48
CA TYR A 156 -8.48 -1.83 -8.12
C TYR A 156 -9.87 -1.81 -7.53
N ASP A 157 -10.29 -0.69 -6.98
CA ASP A 157 -11.65 -0.43 -6.54
C ASP A 157 -12.51 0.00 -7.75
N LYS A 158 -13.41 -0.87 -8.15
CA LYS A 158 -14.33 -0.64 -9.28
C LYS A 158 -15.38 0.43 -8.97
N THR A 159 -15.62 0.71 -7.70
CA THR A 159 -16.69 1.60 -7.24
C THR A 159 -16.34 3.06 -7.44
N ASP A 160 -15.11 3.44 -7.12
CA ASP A 160 -14.67 4.84 -7.22
C ASP A 160 -13.43 5.07 -8.10
N GLY A 161 -12.93 4.02 -8.75
CA GLY A 161 -11.79 4.11 -9.65
C GLY A 161 -10.45 4.29 -8.94
N THR A 162 -10.29 3.81 -7.71
CA THR A 162 -9.04 3.88 -6.98
C THR A 162 -8.16 2.66 -7.26
N LEU A 163 -6.93 2.90 -7.71
CA LEU A 163 -5.89 1.88 -7.83
C LEU A 163 -4.93 1.95 -6.65
N PHE A 164 -4.88 0.92 -5.83
CA PHE A 164 -3.82 0.69 -4.86
C PHE A 164 -2.69 -0.04 -5.58
N SER A 165 -1.59 0.65 -5.83
CA SER A 165 -0.62 0.27 -6.85
C SER A 165 0.64 -0.41 -6.32
N ALA A 166 0.67 -0.80 -5.04
CA ALA A 166 1.90 -1.18 -4.36
C ALA A 166 2.99 -0.10 -4.60
N ASP A 167 4.21 -0.47 -4.88
CA ASP A 167 5.32 0.48 -5.08
C ASP A 167 5.28 1.22 -6.42
N ALA A 168 4.49 0.74 -7.37
CA ALA A 168 4.36 1.46 -8.64
C ALA A 168 3.79 2.86 -8.42
N PHE A 169 4.30 3.83 -9.17
CA PHE A 169 3.97 5.25 -9.09
C PHE A 169 4.42 5.95 -7.78
N GLY A 170 5.22 5.27 -6.96
CA GLY A 170 5.80 5.80 -5.74
C GLY A 170 6.98 6.75 -5.97
N GLY A 171 7.47 7.33 -4.88
CA GLY A 171 8.64 8.20 -4.88
C GLY A 171 9.26 8.32 -3.49
N PHE A 172 10.56 8.63 -3.45
CA PHE A 172 11.20 8.98 -2.19
C PHE A 172 10.69 10.32 -1.65
N GLY A 173 10.88 10.55 -0.37
CA GLY A 173 10.49 11.74 0.34
C GLY A 173 9.34 11.51 1.32
N ALA A 174 9.49 12.09 2.51
CA ALA A 174 8.46 12.11 3.52
C ALA A 174 7.39 13.13 3.16
N LEU A 175 6.11 12.79 3.35
CA LEU A 175 5.01 13.71 3.12
C LEU A 175 5.06 14.89 4.09
N SER A 176 4.95 16.11 3.58
CA SER A 176 5.12 17.38 4.32
C SER A 176 3.80 18.13 4.56
N GLY A 177 2.70 17.39 4.76
CA GLY A 177 1.40 17.98 5.04
C GLY A 177 0.36 17.67 3.98
N ASN A 178 0.67 17.78 2.69
CA ASN A 178 -0.23 17.38 1.61
C ASN A 178 -0.17 15.86 1.41
N LEU A 179 -1.29 15.27 1.02
CA LEU A 179 -1.36 13.86 0.59
C LEU A 179 -1.38 13.73 -0.92
N PHE A 180 -1.96 14.71 -1.60
CA PHE A 180 -2.21 14.64 -3.03
C PHE A 180 -1.14 15.39 -3.80
N ALA A 181 -0.75 14.83 -4.93
CA ALA A 181 0.25 15.39 -5.82
C ALA A 181 -0.14 16.77 -6.37
N ASP A 182 -1.43 16.96 -6.67
CA ASP A 182 -1.99 18.23 -7.17
C ASP A 182 -2.06 19.35 -6.11
N GLU A 183 -1.86 19.03 -4.83
CA GLU A 183 -1.78 19.99 -3.72
C GLU A 183 -0.34 20.31 -3.30
N ALA A 184 0.63 19.63 -3.89
CA ALA A 184 2.04 19.74 -3.55
C ALA A 184 2.82 20.51 -4.61
N ASP A 185 3.92 21.14 -4.21
CA ASP A 185 4.89 21.65 -5.17
C ASP A 185 5.72 20.46 -5.70
N LEU A 186 5.30 19.94 -6.85
CA LEU A 186 6.00 18.88 -7.58
C LEU A 186 7.20 19.40 -8.38
N GLY A 187 7.79 20.54 -7.98
CA GLY A 187 8.95 21.11 -8.63
C GLY A 187 10.08 20.10 -8.91
N ALA A 188 11.13 20.55 -9.57
CA ALA A 188 12.20 19.69 -10.07
C ALA A 188 12.72 18.69 -9.01
N GLY A 189 12.75 19.07 -7.74
CA GLY A 189 13.23 18.23 -6.63
C GLY A 189 12.43 16.94 -6.47
N TYR A 190 11.11 17.03 -6.37
CA TYR A 190 10.28 15.82 -6.16
C TYR A 190 10.24 14.94 -7.41
N MET A 191 10.20 15.52 -8.60
CA MET A 191 10.25 14.76 -9.84
C MET A 191 11.58 14.00 -10.01
N GLU A 192 12.69 14.55 -9.54
CA GLU A 192 13.97 13.84 -9.50
C GLU A 192 13.94 12.68 -8.49
N GLU A 193 13.33 12.84 -7.32
CA GLU A 193 13.15 11.78 -6.35
C GLU A 193 12.27 10.65 -6.89
N MET A 194 11.21 10.94 -7.64
CA MET A 194 10.40 9.92 -8.32
C MET A 194 11.20 9.18 -9.40
N ARG A 195 11.98 9.89 -10.23
CA ARG A 195 12.83 9.25 -11.24
C ARG A 195 13.88 8.37 -10.58
N ARG A 196 14.48 8.84 -9.49
CA ARG A 196 15.46 8.08 -8.71
C ARG A 196 14.84 6.84 -8.09
N TYR A 197 13.65 6.95 -7.51
CA TYR A 197 12.86 5.82 -6.99
C TYR A 197 12.59 4.81 -8.11
N TYR A 198 11.96 5.24 -9.20
CA TYR A 198 11.65 4.37 -10.32
C TYR A 198 12.89 3.64 -10.84
N THR A 199 14.00 4.35 -11.09
CA THR A 199 15.21 3.78 -11.67
C THR A 199 15.83 2.69 -10.78
N ASN A 200 15.83 2.91 -9.47
CA ASN A 200 16.50 2.02 -8.53
C ASN A 200 15.61 0.86 -8.06
N ILE A 201 14.31 1.09 -7.90
CA ILE A 201 13.39 0.12 -7.29
C ILE A 201 12.67 -0.69 -8.38
N VAL A 202 11.99 -0.04 -9.30
CA VAL A 202 11.05 -0.67 -10.23
C VAL A 202 11.62 -0.84 -11.64
N GLY A 203 12.43 0.10 -12.12
CA GLY A 203 12.80 0.25 -13.53
C GLY A 203 13.66 -0.89 -14.10
N LYS A 204 14.39 -1.62 -13.26
CA LYS A 204 15.14 -2.83 -13.67
C LYS A 204 14.27 -3.94 -14.25
N TYR A 205 12.96 -3.90 -13.97
CA TYR A 205 11.96 -4.85 -14.46
C TYR A 205 11.07 -4.25 -15.56
N GLY A 206 11.61 -3.44 -16.45
CA GLY A 206 10.88 -2.66 -17.44
C GLY A 206 9.88 -3.46 -18.30
N VAL A 207 10.18 -4.73 -18.63
CA VAL A 207 9.24 -5.61 -19.38
C VAL A 207 8.00 -5.90 -18.56
N GLN A 208 8.16 -6.21 -17.27
CA GLN A 208 7.06 -6.47 -16.35
C GLN A 208 6.25 -5.19 -16.08
N VAL A 209 6.95 -4.05 -15.92
CA VAL A 209 6.31 -2.74 -15.79
C VAL A 209 5.42 -2.44 -17.00
N GLN A 210 5.91 -2.64 -18.23
CA GLN A 210 5.11 -2.44 -19.44
C GLN A 210 3.87 -3.37 -19.49
N ALA A 211 4.00 -4.60 -19.02
CA ALA A 211 2.85 -5.51 -18.94
C ALA A 211 1.80 -5.03 -17.94
N VAL A 212 2.20 -4.52 -16.78
CA VAL A 212 1.30 -3.97 -15.76
C VAL A 212 0.65 -2.68 -16.25
N LEU A 213 1.40 -1.77 -16.89
CA LEU A 213 0.84 -0.54 -17.48
C LEU A 213 -0.23 -0.83 -18.53
N LYS A 214 -0.07 -1.87 -19.35
CA LYS A 214 -1.11 -2.30 -20.30
C LYS A 214 -2.38 -2.78 -19.62
N LYS A 215 -2.27 -3.46 -18.46
CA LYS A 215 -3.44 -3.84 -17.67
C LYS A 215 -4.13 -2.62 -17.07
N ALA A 216 -3.34 -1.73 -16.46
CA ALA A 216 -3.85 -0.51 -15.83
C ALA A 216 -4.54 0.43 -16.84
N ALA A 217 -4.01 0.55 -18.05
CA ALA A 217 -4.60 1.38 -19.11
C ALA A 217 -6.01 0.93 -19.57
N ALA A 218 -6.42 -0.29 -19.22
CA ALA A 218 -7.77 -0.79 -19.51
C ALA A 218 -8.80 -0.43 -18.42
N LEU A 219 -8.36 0.21 -17.31
CA LEU A 219 -9.20 0.55 -16.17
C LEU A 219 -9.55 2.05 -16.19
N ASP A 220 -10.73 2.41 -15.68
CA ASP A 220 -11.12 3.80 -15.43
C ASP A 220 -10.51 4.27 -14.10
N ILE A 221 -9.19 4.53 -14.10
CA ILE A 221 -8.45 4.95 -12.91
C ILE A 221 -8.66 6.45 -12.70
N ARG A 222 -9.20 6.81 -11.55
CA ARG A 222 -9.44 8.20 -11.12
C ARG A 222 -8.48 8.63 -10.02
N ARG A 223 -7.85 7.65 -9.35
CA ARG A 223 -6.90 7.86 -8.26
C ARG A 223 -5.92 6.71 -8.19
N ILE A 224 -4.65 7.03 -7.89
CA ILE A 224 -3.62 6.05 -7.61
C ILE A 224 -3.11 6.28 -6.19
N CYS A 225 -3.14 5.21 -5.38
CA CYS A 225 -2.70 5.17 -3.99
C CYS A 225 -1.45 4.28 -3.89
N PRO A 226 -0.22 4.84 -4.05
CA PRO A 226 1.03 4.07 -3.96
C PRO A 226 1.46 3.86 -2.51
N LEU A 227 2.38 2.92 -2.28
CA LEU A 227 2.93 2.65 -0.95
C LEU A 227 3.98 3.68 -0.49
N HIS A 228 4.48 4.52 -1.41
CA HIS A 228 5.37 5.65 -1.11
C HIS A 228 4.96 6.91 -1.87
N GLY A 229 5.23 8.08 -1.28
CA GLY A 229 5.01 9.37 -1.92
C GLY A 229 3.55 9.81 -1.96
N TYR A 230 3.23 10.69 -2.90
CA TYR A 230 1.91 11.31 -3.01
C TYR A 230 0.86 10.40 -3.66
N ILE A 231 -0.39 10.63 -3.30
CA ILE A 231 -1.57 10.07 -3.97
C ILE A 231 -1.82 10.90 -5.24
N TRP A 232 -2.01 10.21 -6.35
CA TRP A 232 -2.30 10.83 -7.63
C TRP A 232 -3.81 10.85 -7.91
N ARG A 233 -4.31 11.96 -8.44
CA ARG A 233 -5.71 12.12 -8.86
C ARG A 233 -5.80 13.19 -9.95
N GLY A 234 -6.96 13.32 -10.60
CA GLY A 234 -7.18 14.29 -11.68
C GLY A 234 -6.73 13.76 -13.03
N GLU A 235 -5.96 14.52 -13.80
CA GLU A 235 -5.40 14.08 -15.08
C GLU A 235 -4.23 13.11 -14.82
N LEU A 236 -4.48 11.81 -15.01
CA LEU A 236 -3.55 10.70 -14.77
C LEU A 236 -2.99 10.15 -16.08
#